data_e4578065c5107a2c4301ac1bbefcd381
#
_entry.id   e4578065c5107a2c4301ac1bbefcd381
#
_cell.length_a   1.000
_cell.length_b   1.000
_cell.length_c   1.000
_cell.angle_alpha   90.00
_cell.angle_beta   90.00
_cell.angle_gamma   90.00
#
_symmetry.space_group_name_H-M   'P 1'
#
loop_
_entity.id
_entity.type
_entity.pdbx_description
1 polymer ?
#
loop_
_entity_poly.entity_id
_entity_poly.type
_entity_poly.pdbx_seq_one_letter_code
_entity_poly.pdbx_strand_id
1 'polypeptide(L)'
;LFGVKSLNDMIRCLRDPNTYTTAYQEKEKTENKPEIPKVDFADICGQEGARRAAEIAVSGFHNILFIGPPGSGKTMLARRLPTIMPEMTFEESLEITKVYSVAGLLTEKDPLIRQRPFRSPHHTSSPQALAGGGRIPGPGEITLAHRGVLFLDEMPEFSRKSLEILRQPLEDKEIHLSRAAGTYIFPASFMLAAAMNPCPCGFYPDMNRCRCTSGEITHYLGKIS
;
A
#
# COMPACT_ATOMS: atom_id res chain seq x y z
N LEU A 1 -28.31 -11.11 12.85
CA LEU A 1 -28.11 -9.75 12.38
C LEU A 1 -29.17 -9.46 11.31
N PHE A 2 -29.95 -8.36 11.49
CA PHE A 2 -30.93 -7.94 10.52
C PHE A 2 -30.45 -6.62 9.88
N GLY A 3 -30.40 -6.58 8.56
CA GLY A 3 -30.13 -5.35 7.83
C GLY A 3 -31.42 -4.54 7.68
N VAL A 4 -31.44 -3.32 8.22
CA VAL A 4 -32.57 -2.41 8.10
C VAL A 4 -32.17 -1.17 7.30
N LYS A 5 -33.06 -0.70 6.40
CA LYS A 5 -32.79 0.45 5.52
C LYS A 5 -33.31 1.77 6.10
N SER A 6 -34.24 1.70 7.04
CA SER A 6 -34.86 2.87 7.64
C SER A 6 -35.18 2.64 9.12
N LEU A 7 -35.44 3.72 9.87
CA LEU A 7 -35.90 3.66 11.24
C LEU A 7 -37.25 2.91 11.36
N ASN A 8 -38.14 3.07 10.39
CA ASN A 8 -39.39 2.33 10.36
C ASN A 8 -39.18 0.83 10.17
N ASP A 9 -38.22 0.42 9.35
CA ASP A 9 -37.85 -0.99 9.20
C ASP A 9 -37.30 -1.56 10.50
N MET A 10 -36.47 -0.78 11.22
CA MET A 10 -35.97 -1.18 12.53
C MET A 10 -37.09 -1.40 13.54
N ILE A 11 -38.10 -0.48 13.61
CA ILE A 11 -39.24 -0.61 14.49
C ILE A 11 -40.08 -1.84 14.12
N ARG A 12 -40.28 -2.09 12.82
CA ARG A 12 -41.01 -3.30 12.36
C ARG A 12 -40.26 -4.57 12.73
N CYS A 13 -38.94 -4.59 12.50
CA CYS A 13 -38.08 -5.72 12.86
C CYS A 13 -38.12 -6.05 14.37
N LEU A 14 -38.16 -5.02 15.23
CA LEU A 14 -38.28 -5.20 16.66
C LEU A 14 -39.66 -5.69 17.10
N ARG A 15 -40.74 -5.34 16.38
CA ARG A 15 -42.09 -5.78 16.68
C ARG A 15 -42.39 -7.20 16.21
N ASP A 16 -41.84 -7.59 15.07
CA ASP A 16 -42.01 -8.92 14.50
C ASP A 16 -40.72 -9.38 13.79
N PRO A 17 -39.76 -10.00 14.55
CA PRO A 17 -38.48 -10.47 14.02
C PRO A 17 -38.61 -11.53 12.91
N ASN A 18 -39.75 -12.24 12.84
CA ASN A 18 -39.93 -13.32 11.86
C ASN A 18 -40.30 -12.80 10.46
N THR A 19 -40.66 -11.54 10.34
CA THR A 19 -41.01 -10.91 9.04
C THR A 19 -39.75 -10.49 8.25
N TYR A 20 -38.58 -10.51 8.88
CA TYR A 20 -37.33 -10.11 8.26
C TYR A 20 -36.43 -11.33 8.05
N THR A 21 -36.01 -11.52 6.81
CA THR A 21 -34.93 -12.44 6.49
C THR A 21 -33.65 -11.93 7.15
N THR A 22 -32.92 -12.81 7.86
CA THR A 22 -31.60 -12.48 8.38
C THR A 22 -30.75 -11.94 7.24
N ALA A 23 -30.14 -10.77 7.43
CA ALA A 23 -29.18 -10.19 6.48
C ALA A 23 -27.96 -11.12 6.30
N TYR A 24 -27.79 -12.05 7.24
CA TYR A 24 -26.91 -13.18 7.16
C TYR A 24 -27.71 -14.41 6.70
N GLN A 25 -28.19 -14.41 5.47
CA GLN A 25 -28.15 -15.66 4.74
C GLN A 25 -26.66 -15.95 4.57
N GLU A 26 -26.19 -17.09 5.11
CA GLU A 26 -25.04 -17.74 4.49
C GLU A 26 -25.40 -17.82 2.98
N LYS A 27 -24.96 -16.83 2.23
CA LYS A 27 -24.73 -17.05 0.82
C LYS A 27 -23.82 -18.25 0.87
N GLU A 28 -24.37 -19.42 0.49
CA GLU A 28 -23.57 -20.57 0.11
C GLU A 28 -22.31 -19.98 -0.49
N LYS A 29 -21.19 -20.46 0.00
CA LYS A 29 -19.88 -20.08 -0.53
C LYS A 29 -19.99 -20.14 -2.06
N THR A 30 -20.53 -19.10 -2.68
CA THR A 30 -20.10 -18.77 -3.99
C THR A 30 -18.62 -18.57 -3.74
N GLU A 31 -17.86 -19.63 -4.02
CA GLU A 31 -16.45 -19.50 -4.30
C GLU A 31 -16.37 -18.37 -5.32
N ASN A 32 -16.34 -17.13 -4.84
CA ASN A 32 -15.79 -16.03 -5.58
C ASN A 32 -14.36 -16.49 -5.79
N LYS A 33 -14.18 -17.20 -6.91
CA LYS A 33 -12.84 -17.48 -7.42
C LYS A 33 -12.11 -16.17 -7.28
N PRO A 34 -10.99 -16.12 -6.54
CA PRO A 34 -10.24 -14.88 -6.42
C PRO A 34 -10.10 -14.35 -7.85
N GLU A 35 -10.51 -13.11 -8.09
CA GLU A 35 -10.23 -12.49 -9.39
C GLU A 35 -8.75 -12.70 -9.63
N ILE A 36 -8.44 -13.47 -10.69
CA ILE A 36 -7.06 -13.75 -11.05
C ILE A 36 -6.41 -12.37 -11.22
N PRO A 37 -5.40 -12.04 -10.43
CA PRO A 37 -4.79 -10.72 -10.54
C PRO A 37 -4.36 -10.52 -11.99
N LYS A 38 -4.71 -9.38 -12.57
CA LYS A 38 -4.37 -9.04 -13.98
C LYS A 38 -2.87 -9.07 -14.25
N VAL A 39 -2.06 -9.18 -13.20
CA VAL A 39 -0.59 -9.24 -13.21
C VAL A 39 -0.12 -10.32 -12.24
N ASP A 40 0.87 -11.11 -12.64
CA ASP A 40 1.46 -12.16 -11.81
C ASP A 40 2.99 -11.99 -11.78
N PHE A 41 3.61 -12.36 -10.67
CA PHE A 41 5.07 -12.36 -10.55
C PHE A 41 5.71 -13.38 -11.52
N ALA A 42 5.00 -14.43 -11.88
CA ALA A 42 5.40 -15.40 -12.88
C ALA A 42 5.60 -14.81 -14.29
N ASP A 43 4.96 -13.66 -14.60
CA ASP A 43 5.12 -12.95 -15.89
C ASP A 43 6.51 -12.31 -16.05
N ILE A 44 7.32 -12.26 -15.00
CA ILE A 44 8.63 -11.63 -15.02
C ILE A 44 9.63 -12.58 -15.65
N CYS A 45 10.09 -12.26 -16.86
CA CYS A 45 11.16 -12.99 -17.53
C CYS A 45 12.52 -12.38 -17.22
N GLY A 46 13.51 -13.23 -16.94
CA GLY A 46 14.86 -12.80 -16.57
C GLY A 46 14.94 -12.17 -15.17
N GLN A 47 15.97 -11.35 -14.94
CA GLN A 47 16.20 -10.64 -13.67
C GLN A 47 16.25 -11.59 -12.44
N GLU A 48 16.86 -12.76 -12.57
CA GLU A 48 16.83 -13.83 -11.55
C GLU A 48 17.26 -13.33 -10.18
N GLY A 49 18.32 -12.51 -10.11
CA GLY A 49 18.79 -11.94 -8.85
C GLY A 49 17.77 -11.02 -8.18
N ALA A 50 17.10 -10.16 -8.96
CA ALA A 50 16.08 -9.24 -8.45
C ALA A 50 14.80 -10.00 -8.06
N ARG A 51 14.41 -11.04 -8.83
CA ARG A 51 13.30 -11.93 -8.49
C ARG A 51 13.54 -12.64 -7.17
N ARG A 52 14.74 -13.23 -7.01
CA ARG A 52 15.11 -13.93 -5.78
C ARG A 52 15.15 -12.99 -4.57
N ALA A 53 15.68 -11.78 -4.75
CA ALA A 53 15.65 -10.76 -3.70
C ALA A 53 14.20 -10.36 -3.31
N ALA A 54 13.32 -10.23 -4.29
CA ALA A 54 11.91 -9.94 -4.07
C ALA A 54 11.20 -11.06 -3.28
N GLU A 55 11.43 -12.33 -3.64
CA GLU A 55 10.88 -13.49 -2.90
C GLU A 55 11.32 -13.49 -1.44
N ILE A 56 12.62 -13.26 -1.18
CA ILE A 56 13.16 -13.20 0.18
C ILE A 56 12.55 -12.03 0.96
N ALA A 57 12.50 -10.84 0.33
CA ALA A 57 11.96 -9.65 0.96
C ALA A 57 10.48 -9.82 1.33
N VAL A 58 9.68 -10.37 0.43
CA VAL A 58 8.26 -10.62 0.67
C VAL A 58 8.04 -11.67 1.75
N SER A 59 8.80 -12.77 1.72
CA SER A 59 8.68 -13.85 2.71
C SER A 59 8.97 -13.38 4.15
N GLY A 60 9.91 -12.43 4.31
CA GLY A 60 10.24 -11.84 5.60
C GLY A 60 9.56 -10.50 5.89
N PHE A 61 8.68 -10.01 5.00
CA PHE A 61 8.10 -8.67 5.08
C PHE A 61 9.16 -7.56 5.21
N HIS A 62 10.29 -7.74 4.51
CA HIS A 62 11.43 -6.82 4.51
C HIS A 62 11.25 -5.70 3.49
N ASN A 63 11.73 -4.51 3.82
CA ASN A 63 11.80 -3.41 2.87
C ASN A 63 12.81 -3.72 1.77
N ILE A 64 12.54 -3.25 0.54
CA ILE A 64 13.40 -3.51 -0.62
C ILE A 64 13.60 -2.24 -1.45
N LEU A 65 14.84 -2.03 -1.90
CA LEU A 65 15.19 -0.96 -2.82
C LEU A 65 15.72 -1.55 -4.14
N PHE A 66 15.05 -1.23 -5.25
CA PHE A 66 15.49 -1.58 -6.59
C PHE A 66 16.32 -0.44 -7.19
N ILE A 67 17.57 -0.72 -7.51
CA ILE A 67 18.46 0.24 -8.17
C ILE A 67 18.84 -0.30 -9.56
N GLY A 68 18.65 0.49 -10.59
CA GLY A 68 18.99 0.09 -11.95
C GLY A 68 18.67 1.16 -12.99
N PRO A 69 19.13 0.99 -14.22
CA PRO A 69 18.90 1.95 -15.30
C PRO A 69 17.42 2.09 -15.65
N PRO A 70 17.04 3.15 -16.35
CA PRO A 70 15.70 3.28 -16.92
C PRO A 70 15.34 2.06 -17.77
N GLY A 71 14.10 1.60 -17.71
CA GLY A 71 13.62 0.44 -18.47
C GLY A 71 14.06 -0.93 -17.95
N SER A 72 14.75 -1.03 -16.80
CA SER A 72 15.19 -2.32 -16.24
C SER A 72 14.09 -3.15 -15.55
N GLY A 73 12.83 -2.68 -15.56
CA GLY A 73 11.69 -3.43 -15.02
C GLY A 73 11.43 -3.24 -13.52
N LYS A 74 12.06 -2.26 -12.85
CA LYS A 74 11.90 -2.00 -11.40
C LYS A 74 10.44 -1.84 -10.98
N THR A 75 9.70 -0.97 -11.66
CA THR A 75 8.27 -0.71 -11.40
C THR A 75 7.42 -1.95 -11.69
N MET A 76 7.79 -2.73 -12.72
CA MET A 76 7.11 -3.98 -13.06
C MET A 76 7.28 -5.03 -11.96
N LEU A 77 8.49 -5.18 -11.41
CA LEU A 77 8.79 -6.04 -10.26
C LEU A 77 7.97 -5.62 -9.03
N ALA A 78 8.03 -4.33 -8.68
CA ALA A 78 7.36 -3.81 -7.50
C ALA A 78 5.84 -4.04 -7.53
N ARG A 79 5.18 -3.80 -8.67
CA ARG A 79 3.73 -3.99 -8.84
C ARG A 79 3.27 -5.44 -8.66
N ARG A 80 4.19 -6.39 -8.80
CA ARG A 80 3.91 -7.82 -8.68
C ARG A 80 4.23 -8.40 -7.30
N LEU A 81 4.86 -7.62 -6.41
CA LEU A 81 5.14 -8.07 -5.04
C LEU A 81 3.90 -8.58 -4.29
N PRO A 82 2.73 -7.92 -4.36
CA PRO A 82 1.54 -8.43 -3.68
C PRO A 82 1.11 -9.84 -4.11
N THR A 83 1.44 -10.26 -5.34
CA THR A 83 1.02 -11.57 -5.86
C THR A 83 1.81 -12.75 -5.29
N ILE A 84 2.97 -12.48 -4.71
CA ILE A 84 3.81 -13.49 -4.02
C ILE A 84 3.82 -13.31 -2.50
N MET A 85 3.06 -12.35 -1.96
CA MET A 85 2.88 -12.23 -0.52
C MET A 85 2.01 -13.38 0.01
N PRO A 86 2.22 -13.82 1.26
CA PRO A 86 1.33 -14.79 1.89
C PRO A 86 -0.12 -14.34 1.86
N GLU A 87 -1.04 -15.29 1.74
CA GLU A 87 -2.47 -15.02 1.81
C GLU A 87 -2.81 -14.28 3.12
N MET A 88 -3.79 -13.39 3.04
CA MET A 88 -4.24 -12.66 4.22
C MET A 88 -5.08 -13.54 5.12
N THR A 89 -4.86 -13.42 6.43
CA THR A 89 -5.81 -13.95 7.39
C THR A 89 -7.10 -13.13 7.38
N PHE A 90 -8.16 -13.67 7.97
CA PHE A 90 -9.42 -12.93 8.11
C PHE A 90 -9.25 -11.65 8.95
N GLU A 91 -8.43 -11.72 10.01
CA GLU A 91 -8.11 -10.58 10.87
C GLU A 91 -7.39 -9.47 10.10
N GLU A 92 -6.38 -9.82 9.29
CA GLU A 92 -5.67 -8.85 8.44
C GLU A 92 -6.62 -8.21 7.43
N SER A 93 -7.48 -9.00 6.79
CA SER A 93 -8.51 -8.52 5.86
C SER A 93 -9.47 -7.55 6.55
N LEU A 94 -9.87 -7.83 7.79
CA LEU A 94 -10.75 -6.95 8.57
C LEU A 94 -10.05 -5.65 8.98
N GLU A 95 -8.76 -5.69 9.36
CA GLU A 95 -7.95 -4.50 9.66
C GLU A 95 -7.91 -3.56 8.45
N ILE A 96 -7.57 -4.07 7.27
CA ILE A 96 -7.52 -3.30 6.03
C ILE A 96 -8.90 -2.74 5.69
N THR A 97 -9.94 -3.57 5.81
CA THR A 97 -11.32 -3.15 5.51
C THR A 97 -11.76 -1.99 6.39
N LYS A 98 -11.42 -1.99 7.68
CA LYS A 98 -11.68 -0.86 8.60
C LYS A 98 -11.01 0.43 8.11
N VAL A 99 -9.75 0.36 7.70
CA VAL A 99 -8.99 1.51 7.15
C VAL A 99 -9.69 2.06 5.90
N TYR A 100 -10.03 1.18 4.95
CA TYR A 100 -10.68 1.58 3.70
C TYR A 100 -12.11 2.10 3.92
N SER A 101 -12.81 1.57 4.93
CA SER A 101 -14.12 2.07 5.35
C SER A 101 -14.04 3.52 5.86
N VAL A 102 -13.08 3.81 6.75
CA VAL A 102 -12.85 5.17 7.27
C VAL A 102 -12.43 6.13 6.15
N ALA A 103 -11.68 5.64 5.16
CA ALA A 103 -11.30 6.41 3.98
C ALA A 103 -12.45 6.64 2.99
N GLY A 104 -13.61 5.98 3.16
CA GLY A 104 -14.72 6.04 2.20
C GLY A 104 -14.43 5.32 0.88
N LEU A 105 -13.50 4.38 0.87
CA LEU A 105 -13.05 3.67 -0.33
C LEU A 105 -13.66 2.28 -0.52
N LEU A 106 -14.52 1.85 0.42
CA LEU A 106 -15.28 0.60 0.25
C LEU A 106 -16.46 0.80 -0.70
N THR A 107 -16.72 -0.22 -1.50
CA THR A 107 -17.89 -0.28 -2.37
C THR A 107 -18.88 -1.32 -1.86
N GLU A 108 -20.17 -1.17 -2.19
CA GLU A 108 -21.18 -2.17 -1.85
C GLU A 108 -20.91 -3.56 -2.46
N LYS A 109 -20.14 -3.59 -3.57
CA LYS A 109 -19.78 -4.83 -4.27
C LYS A 109 -18.67 -5.60 -3.56
N ASP A 110 -17.73 -4.88 -2.93
CA ASP A 110 -16.59 -5.44 -2.19
C ASP A 110 -16.60 -4.94 -0.75
N PRO A 111 -17.42 -5.54 0.12
CA PRO A 111 -17.53 -5.12 1.51
C PRO A 111 -16.34 -5.56 2.37
N LEU A 112 -15.49 -6.44 1.85
CA LEU A 112 -14.32 -6.99 2.54
C LEU A 112 -13.12 -7.03 1.59
N ILE A 113 -12.05 -6.33 1.94
CA ILE A 113 -10.80 -6.33 1.18
C ILE A 113 -10.11 -7.68 1.32
N ARG A 114 -9.92 -8.38 0.22
CA ARG A 114 -9.32 -9.74 0.18
C ARG A 114 -7.94 -9.78 -0.48
N GLN A 115 -7.49 -8.67 -1.03
CA GLN A 115 -6.17 -8.55 -1.68
C GLN A 115 -5.30 -7.58 -0.90
N ARG A 116 -4.01 -7.90 -0.80
CA ARG A 116 -3.05 -7.00 -0.16
C ARG A 116 -2.96 -5.69 -0.92
N PRO A 117 -3.09 -4.54 -0.24
CA PRO A 117 -3.03 -3.24 -0.89
C PRO A 117 -1.66 -3.01 -1.55
N PHE A 118 -1.70 -2.37 -2.73
CA PHE A 118 -0.54 -1.80 -3.38
C PHE A 118 -0.78 -0.31 -3.59
N ARG A 119 -0.02 0.52 -2.88
CA ARG A 119 -0.12 1.98 -2.98
C ARG A 119 1.14 2.53 -3.60
N SER A 120 0.99 3.37 -4.61
CA SER A 120 2.10 3.97 -5.33
C SER A 120 1.86 5.48 -5.51
N PRO A 121 2.08 6.26 -4.42
CA PRO A 121 1.95 7.72 -4.51
C PRO A 121 2.96 8.30 -5.50
N HIS A 122 2.58 9.32 -6.20
CA HIS A 122 3.49 10.06 -7.07
C HIS A 122 4.48 10.89 -6.23
N HIS A 123 5.70 11.10 -6.72
CA HIS A 123 6.74 11.85 -5.98
C HIS A 123 6.34 13.30 -5.66
N THR A 124 5.38 13.88 -6.40
CA THR A 124 4.81 15.21 -6.11
C THR A 124 3.77 15.20 -4.98
N SER A 125 3.44 14.04 -4.43
CA SER A 125 2.46 13.94 -3.35
C SER A 125 2.93 14.72 -2.13
N SER A 126 2.00 15.49 -1.54
CA SER A 126 2.31 16.26 -0.34
C SER A 126 2.55 15.33 0.86
N PRO A 127 3.31 15.79 1.87
CA PRO A 127 3.46 15.09 3.15
C PRO A 127 2.12 14.70 3.78
N GLN A 128 1.11 15.55 3.65
CA GLN A 128 -0.23 15.27 4.16
C GLN A 128 -0.97 14.18 3.37
N ALA A 129 -0.76 14.10 2.04
CA ALA A 129 -1.32 13.01 1.26
C ALA A 129 -0.72 11.65 1.65
N LEU A 130 0.57 11.64 2.03
CA LEU A 130 1.25 10.44 2.49
C LEU A 130 0.79 10.01 3.89
N ALA A 131 0.89 10.90 4.88
CA ALA A 131 0.58 10.57 6.28
C ALA A 131 -0.92 10.57 6.59
N GLY A 132 -1.70 11.29 5.82
CA GLY A 132 -3.08 11.59 6.14
C GLY A 132 -3.25 12.97 6.81
N GLY A 133 -4.47 13.35 7.04
CA GLY A 133 -4.80 14.64 7.62
C GLY A 133 -6.12 15.20 7.13
N GLY A 134 -6.20 16.51 7.05
CA GLY A 134 -7.42 17.24 6.71
C GLY A 134 -8.10 17.86 7.92
N ARG A 135 -9.25 18.54 7.69
CA ARG A 135 -10.07 19.12 8.75
C ARG A 135 -10.66 18.02 9.65
N ILE A 136 -11.13 16.95 9.04
CA ILE A 136 -11.45 15.68 9.70
C ILE A 136 -10.28 14.76 9.36
N PRO A 137 -9.47 14.33 10.34
CA PRO A 137 -8.31 13.50 10.07
C PRO A 137 -8.71 12.18 9.41
N GLY A 138 -8.20 11.96 8.21
CA GLY A 138 -8.39 10.74 7.45
C GLY A 138 -7.06 10.03 7.16
N PRO A 139 -7.09 8.74 6.82
CA PRO A 139 -5.92 7.95 6.47
C PRO A 139 -5.27 8.46 5.18
N GLY A 140 -3.92 8.50 5.16
CA GLY A 140 -3.12 8.78 3.97
C GLY A 140 -2.66 7.50 3.26
N GLU A 141 -1.83 7.68 2.22
CA GLU A 141 -1.31 6.57 1.39
C GLU A 141 -0.55 5.52 2.20
N ILE A 142 0.16 5.95 3.26
CA ILE A 142 0.90 5.06 4.15
C ILE A 142 -0.07 4.13 4.91
N THR A 143 -1.15 4.68 5.47
CA THR A 143 -2.18 3.89 6.15
C THR A 143 -2.95 3.01 5.16
N LEU A 144 -3.23 3.51 3.96
CA LEU A 144 -3.88 2.72 2.90
C LEU A 144 -3.02 1.56 2.39
N ALA A 145 -1.70 1.61 2.62
CA ALA A 145 -0.78 0.51 2.31
C ALA A 145 -0.68 -0.54 3.43
N HIS A 146 -1.41 -0.37 4.55
CA HIS A 146 -1.38 -1.28 5.70
C HIS A 146 -1.58 -2.74 5.28
N ARG A 147 -0.74 -3.66 5.81
CA ARG A 147 -0.67 -5.09 5.47
C ARG A 147 -0.35 -5.39 4.00
N GLY A 148 0.08 -4.38 3.25
CA GLY A 148 0.42 -4.48 1.84
C GLY A 148 1.76 -3.83 1.50
N VAL A 149 1.84 -3.23 0.33
CA VAL A 149 3.07 -2.63 -0.20
C VAL A 149 2.86 -1.13 -0.43
N LEU A 150 3.75 -0.31 0.13
CA LEU A 150 3.92 1.08 -0.25
C LEU A 150 5.10 1.17 -1.23
N PHE A 151 4.83 1.56 -2.47
CA PHE A 151 5.85 1.67 -3.50
C PHE A 151 6.19 3.13 -3.81
N LEU A 152 7.46 3.49 -3.66
CA LEU A 152 7.98 4.79 -4.02
C LEU A 152 8.81 4.67 -5.29
N ASP A 153 8.22 4.99 -6.43
CA ASP A 153 8.97 5.09 -7.69
C ASP A 153 9.75 6.40 -7.72
N GLU A 154 10.93 6.40 -8.32
CA GLU A 154 11.82 7.57 -8.37
C GLU A 154 12.06 8.18 -6.97
N MET A 155 12.34 7.34 -5.97
CA MET A 155 12.45 7.73 -4.57
C MET A 155 13.27 9.02 -4.32
N PRO A 156 14.40 9.29 -5.01
CA PRO A 156 15.18 10.53 -4.82
C PRO A 156 14.47 11.82 -5.29
N GLU A 157 13.34 11.70 -6.01
CA GLU A 157 12.55 12.86 -6.44
C GLU A 157 11.49 13.28 -5.42
N PHE A 158 11.23 12.46 -4.40
CA PHE A 158 10.38 12.85 -3.28
C PHE A 158 11.03 13.95 -2.46
N SER A 159 10.23 14.87 -1.94
CA SER A 159 10.72 15.87 -1.03
C SER A 159 11.30 15.24 0.24
N ARG A 160 12.35 15.84 0.82
CA ARG A 160 12.93 15.38 2.07
C ARG A 160 11.89 15.23 3.18
N LYS A 161 10.94 16.19 3.26
CA LYS A 161 9.84 16.14 4.22
C LYS A 161 8.93 14.92 4.01
N SER A 162 8.67 14.55 2.75
CA SER A 162 7.87 13.37 2.42
C SER A 162 8.59 12.08 2.82
N LEU A 163 9.91 12.01 2.67
CA LEU A 163 10.68 10.83 3.09
C LEU A 163 10.82 10.75 4.62
N GLU A 164 10.99 11.88 5.31
CA GLU A 164 11.08 11.90 6.77
C GLU A 164 9.81 11.40 7.47
N ILE A 165 8.64 11.63 6.88
CA ILE A 165 7.37 11.12 7.44
C ILE A 165 7.30 9.60 7.48
N LEU A 166 8.06 8.90 6.64
CA LEU A 166 8.09 7.43 6.63
C LEU A 166 8.84 6.83 7.82
N ARG A 167 9.70 7.58 8.51
CA ARG A 167 10.52 7.06 9.62
C ARG A 167 9.66 6.47 10.73
N GLN A 168 8.75 7.25 11.27
CA GLN A 168 7.90 6.79 12.36
C GLN A 168 7.10 5.52 11.98
N PRO A 169 6.33 5.48 10.88
CA PRO A 169 5.57 4.28 10.55
C PRO A 169 6.44 3.07 10.19
N LEU A 170 7.66 3.26 9.72
CA LEU A 170 8.59 2.15 9.50
C LEU A 170 9.08 1.51 10.81
N GLU A 171 9.21 2.29 11.87
CA GLU A 171 9.64 1.85 13.20
C GLU A 171 8.45 1.38 14.03
N ASP A 172 7.46 2.24 14.23
CA ASP A 172 6.34 2.03 15.16
C ASP A 172 5.17 1.23 14.56
N LYS A 173 5.10 1.10 13.23
CA LYS A 173 3.96 0.51 12.50
C LYS A 173 2.64 1.28 12.66
N GLU A 174 2.73 2.53 13.05
CA GLU A 174 1.60 3.43 13.29
C GLU A 174 1.93 4.85 12.82
N ILE A 175 0.90 5.63 12.52
CA ILE A 175 0.98 7.06 12.26
C ILE A 175 0.21 7.81 13.32
N HIS A 176 0.84 8.80 13.93
CA HIS A 176 0.22 9.68 14.92
C HIS A 176 -0.07 11.05 14.30
N LEU A 177 -1.35 11.39 14.18
CA LEU A 177 -1.81 12.70 13.71
C LEU A 177 -2.33 13.53 14.87
N SER A 178 -1.53 14.47 15.36
CA SER A 178 -1.96 15.43 16.40
C SER A 178 -2.69 16.62 15.78
N ARG A 179 -3.85 16.96 16.33
CA ARG A 179 -4.69 18.11 15.96
C ARG A 179 -5.23 18.76 17.23
N ALA A 180 -5.74 19.98 17.11
CA ALA A 180 -6.37 20.67 18.24
C ALA A 180 -7.52 19.87 18.88
N ALA A 181 -8.23 19.05 18.09
CA ALA A 181 -9.33 18.20 18.54
C ALA A 181 -8.89 16.85 19.16
N GLY A 182 -7.58 16.53 19.14
CA GLY A 182 -7.05 15.27 19.69
C GLY A 182 -5.98 14.63 18.85
N THR A 183 -5.47 13.51 19.33
CA THR A 183 -4.50 12.67 18.61
C THR A 183 -5.22 11.45 18.01
N TYR A 184 -4.98 11.23 16.73
CA TYR A 184 -5.51 10.11 15.97
C TYR A 184 -4.36 9.16 15.63
N ILE A 185 -4.56 7.87 15.86
CA ILE A 185 -3.59 6.83 15.58
C ILE A 185 -4.13 5.94 14.47
N PHE A 186 -3.36 5.80 13.39
CA PHE A 186 -3.70 4.94 12.27
C PHE A 186 -2.66 3.82 12.12
N PRO A 187 -3.08 2.58 11.84
CA PRO A 187 -2.15 1.49 11.61
C PRO A 187 -1.37 1.70 10.31
N ALA A 188 -0.08 1.37 10.32
CA ALA A 188 0.82 1.58 9.20
C ALA A 188 1.88 0.46 9.07
N SER A 189 1.49 -0.79 9.28
CA SER A 189 2.36 -1.94 9.05
C SER A 189 2.34 -2.28 7.57
N PHE A 190 3.34 -1.84 6.82
CA PHE A 190 3.48 -2.06 5.38
C PHE A 190 4.90 -2.49 5.04
N MET A 191 5.08 -3.13 3.88
CA MET A 191 6.37 -3.35 3.25
C MET A 191 6.70 -2.15 2.37
N LEU A 192 7.84 -1.47 2.64
CA LEU A 192 8.32 -0.42 1.76
C LEU A 192 9.07 -1.05 0.58
N ALA A 193 8.58 -0.84 -0.62
CA ALA A 193 9.32 -1.06 -1.85
C ALA A 193 9.68 0.29 -2.47
N ALA A 194 10.92 0.47 -2.88
CA ALA A 194 11.34 1.69 -3.54
C ALA A 194 12.11 1.40 -4.81
N ALA A 195 12.09 2.31 -5.75
CA ALA A 195 12.88 2.24 -6.97
C ALA A 195 13.61 3.55 -7.20
N MET A 196 14.84 3.44 -7.69
CA MET A 196 15.63 4.58 -8.09
C MET A 196 16.59 4.24 -9.23
N ASN A 197 17.08 5.27 -9.89
CA ASN A 197 18.19 5.15 -10.80
C ASN A 197 19.52 5.25 -10.03
N PRO A 198 20.63 4.72 -10.55
CA PRO A 198 21.94 4.79 -9.86
C PRO A 198 22.57 6.19 -9.89
N CYS A 199 22.09 7.07 -10.76
CA CYS A 199 22.54 8.47 -10.91
C CYS A 199 21.48 9.28 -11.66
N PRO A 200 21.61 10.61 -11.80
CA PRO A 200 20.63 11.43 -12.54
C PRO A 200 20.38 10.99 -13.98
N CYS A 201 21.41 10.59 -14.73
CA CYS A 201 21.23 10.06 -16.09
C CYS A 201 20.81 8.59 -16.16
N GLY A 202 20.93 7.84 -15.04
CA GLY A 202 20.49 6.47 -14.92
C GLY A 202 21.49 5.39 -15.37
N PHE A 203 22.69 5.74 -15.80
CA PHE A 203 23.61 4.77 -16.42
C PHE A 203 24.89 4.45 -15.63
N TYR A 204 25.11 5.08 -14.47
CA TYR A 204 26.23 4.71 -13.61
C TYR A 204 26.11 3.22 -13.18
N PRO A 205 27.19 2.42 -13.14
CA PRO A 205 28.60 2.78 -13.32
C PRO A 205 29.11 2.64 -14.77
N ASP A 206 28.26 2.45 -15.78
CA ASP A 206 28.70 2.36 -17.18
C ASP A 206 29.24 3.72 -17.67
N MET A 207 30.56 3.88 -17.61
CA MET A 207 31.25 5.13 -17.98
C MET A 207 31.11 5.47 -19.46
N ASN A 208 30.71 4.54 -20.34
CA ASN A 208 30.46 4.83 -21.74
C ASN A 208 29.15 5.54 -21.97
N ARG A 209 28.18 5.31 -21.08
CA ARG A 209 26.83 5.86 -21.16
C ARG A 209 26.56 6.96 -20.12
N CYS A 210 27.20 6.85 -18.94
CA CYS A 210 27.04 7.81 -17.86
C CYS A 210 27.80 9.10 -18.16
N ARG A 211 27.11 10.23 -18.06
CA ARG A 211 27.68 11.58 -18.25
C ARG A 211 27.72 12.39 -16.95
N CYS A 212 27.35 11.77 -15.84
CA CYS A 212 27.32 12.44 -14.54
C CYS A 212 28.72 12.58 -13.95
N THR A 213 29.00 13.71 -13.36
CA THR A 213 30.19 13.91 -12.51
C THR A 213 30.05 13.17 -11.18
N SER A 214 31.15 12.89 -10.51
CA SER A 214 31.14 12.27 -9.18
C SER A 214 30.34 13.09 -8.17
N GLY A 215 30.39 14.43 -8.26
CA GLY A 215 29.62 15.34 -7.40
C GLY A 215 28.10 15.20 -7.61
N GLU A 216 27.66 15.12 -8.86
CA GLU A 216 26.23 14.92 -9.19
C GLU A 216 25.73 13.57 -8.69
N ILE A 217 26.53 12.51 -8.84
CA ILE A 217 26.19 11.17 -8.34
C ILE A 217 26.03 11.19 -6.81
N THR A 218 27.05 11.75 -6.11
CA THR A 218 27.03 11.84 -4.65
C THR A 218 25.86 12.68 -4.14
N HIS A 219 25.58 13.81 -4.78
CA HIS A 219 24.43 14.65 -4.44
C HIS A 219 23.09 13.93 -4.64
N TYR A 220 22.96 13.18 -5.76
CA TYR A 220 21.74 12.41 -6.07
C TYR A 220 21.49 11.30 -5.04
N LEU A 221 22.53 10.52 -4.73
CA LEU A 221 22.43 9.46 -3.72
C LEU A 221 22.21 10.01 -2.31
N GLY A 222 22.76 11.18 -2.00
CA GLY A 222 22.57 11.86 -0.71
C GLY A 222 21.13 12.35 -0.44
N LYS A 223 20.26 12.36 -1.45
CA LYS A 223 18.85 12.71 -1.25
C LYS A 223 18.08 11.70 -0.41
N ILE A 224 18.56 10.45 -0.34
CA ILE A 224 17.91 9.34 0.37
C ILE A 224 18.62 8.93 1.67
N SER A 225 19.68 9.62 2.07
CA SER A 225 20.45 9.36 3.30
C SER A 225 20.05 10.27 4.46
#